data_61417d5beb55124afa4a60b23f753d13
#
_entry.id   61417d5beb55124afa4a60b23f753d13
#
_cell.length_a   1.000
_cell.length_b   1.000
_cell.length_c   1.000
_cell.angle_alpha   90.00
_cell.angle_beta   90.00
_cell.angle_gamma   90.00
#
_symmetry.space_group_name_H-M   'P 1'
#
loop_
_entity.id
_entity.type
_entity.pdbx_description
1 polymer ?
#
loop_
_entity_poly.entity_id
_entity_poly.type
_entity_poly.pdbx_seq_one_letter_code
_entity_poly.pdbx_strand_id
1 'polypeptide(L)'
;MGYLRFLIDNRLFLLAGFLLCFTSSFGQTYFISLFAGQIKEAFVLTDGQWGGIYTIGTTLSAVTMIWAGALTDRFRVRGLSFWVMVLLTFACIAMATVQSAVLLVFVVYALRLMGQGMMSQLGAVAMSRWFTATRGRAISLASMGFAAGQAILPIIFVGLMVTIDWRWLWGLAAVCVLLAIPVMQVLLRQERTPQSMADDTQSLGMMGRHWTRTDLLRHPLFYFLVPLVLGPSAWGTALFFQQVHLTEVKGWNLTSYVALMPAYTLAVIGFTFITGWAVDRFGVKWVVPFQMVPFGVGFLILAGADTISGAGVGLVIFGIGQGMQGTATTAFWAVFYGTRHLGAIKAAATALMVFGSAIGPGITGLFIDWGISFPDQMVPISFFYFGGAVLAGLGILRYQRDLPLSASA
;
A
#
# COMPACT_ATOMS: atom_id res chain seq x y z
N MET A 1 30.69 -2.96 0.27
CA MET A 1 30.55 -1.52 -0.08
C MET A 1 29.83 -0.80 1.04
N GLY A 2 30.33 0.34 1.53
CA GLY A 2 29.63 1.16 2.51
C GLY A 2 28.31 1.67 1.94
N TYR A 3 27.29 1.80 2.79
CA TYR A 3 25.93 2.22 2.40
C TYR A 3 25.93 3.56 1.64
N LEU A 4 26.73 4.52 2.11
CA LEU A 4 26.85 5.85 1.49
C LEU A 4 27.40 5.77 0.07
N ARG A 5 28.40 4.94 -0.18
CA ARG A 5 28.96 4.73 -1.51
C ARG A 5 27.93 4.12 -2.47
N PHE A 6 27.13 3.16 -1.97
CA PHE A 6 26.02 2.60 -2.75
C PHE A 6 25.02 3.68 -3.20
N LEU A 7 24.66 4.61 -2.31
CA LEU A 7 23.73 5.71 -2.63
C LEU A 7 24.32 6.65 -3.70
N ILE A 8 25.57 7.05 -3.53
CA ILE A 8 26.23 8.00 -4.45
C ILE A 8 26.41 7.39 -5.85
N ASP A 9 26.91 6.17 -5.92
CA ASP A 9 27.19 5.48 -7.19
C ASP A 9 25.93 5.16 -7.99
N ASN A 10 24.78 5.02 -7.31
CA ASN A 10 23.52 4.61 -7.93
C ASN A 10 22.43 5.70 -7.88
N ARG A 11 22.77 6.91 -7.51
CA ARG A 11 21.85 8.02 -7.23
C ARG A 11 20.77 8.24 -8.30
N LEU A 12 21.12 8.17 -9.58
CA LEU A 12 20.16 8.42 -10.67
C LEU A 12 19.08 7.30 -10.77
N PHE A 13 19.50 6.05 -10.62
CA PHE A 13 18.59 4.91 -10.65
C PHE A 13 17.70 4.85 -9.41
N LEU A 14 18.28 5.14 -8.25
CA LEU A 14 17.52 5.19 -6.98
C LEU A 14 16.53 6.35 -6.98
N LEU A 15 16.93 7.52 -7.52
CA LEU A 15 16.05 8.67 -7.69
C LEU A 15 14.91 8.36 -8.68
N ALA A 16 15.18 7.64 -9.77
CA ALA A 16 14.15 7.21 -10.71
C ALA A 16 13.13 6.29 -10.02
N GLY A 17 13.58 5.31 -9.23
CA GLY A 17 12.70 4.45 -8.44
C GLY A 17 11.86 5.24 -7.42
N PHE A 18 12.49 6.16 -6.70
CA PHE A 18 11.83 7.07 -5.77
C PHE A 18 10.74 7.89 -6.46
N LEU A 19 11.03 8.53 -7.61
CA LEU A 19 10.07 9.34 -8.34
C LEU A 19 8.91 8.52 -8.91
N LEU A 20 9.15 7.27 -9.37
CA LEU A 20 8.07 6.37 -9.79
C LEU A 20 7.12 6.09 -8.63
N CYS A 21 7.64 5.76 -7.46
CA CYS A 21 6.84 5.52 -6.27
C CYS A 21 6.17 6.80 -5.75
N PHE A 22 6.85 7.95 -5.79
CA PHE A 22 6.27 9.24 -5.40
C PHE A 22 5.12 9.64 -6.32
N THR A 23 5.30 9.53 -7.63
CA THR A 23 4.26 9.88 -8.63
C THR A 23 3.05 8.94 -8.54
N SER A 24 3.23 7.70 -8.05
CA SER A 24 2.12 6.78 -7.79
C SER A 24 1.09 7.35 -6.81
N SER A 25 1.48 8.32 -5.99
CA SER A 25 0.65 8.94 -4.95
C SER A 25 -0.65 9.53 -5.49
N PHE A 26 -0.64 10.10 -6.69
CA PHE A 26 -1.84 10.68 -7.31
C PHE A 26 -2.95 9.66 -7.63
N GLY A 27 -2.63 8.37 -7.66
CA GLY A 27 -3.61 7.28 -7.77
C GLY A 27 -3.83 6.50 -6.46
N GLN A 28 -3.24 6.93 -5.35
CA GLN A 28 -3.38 6.25 -4.06
C GLN A 28 -4.64 6.69 -3.31
N THR A 29 -5.16 5.78 -2.49
CA THR A 29 -6.37 6.01 -1.69
C THR A 29 -6.25 7.26 -0.83
N TYR A 30 -5.14 7.40 -0.10
CA TYR A 30 -4.92 8.52 0.82
C TYR A 30 -4.95 9.88 0.12
N PHE A 31 -4.65 9.95 -1.19
CA PHE A 31 -4.71 11.18 -1.96
C PHE A 31 -6.11 11.42 -2.54
N ILE A 32 -6.70 10.41 -3.19
CA ILE A 32 -8.04 10.52 -3.81
C ILE A 32 -9.09 10.89 -2.75
N SER A 33 -9.00 10.29 -1.58
CA SER A 33 -9.98 10.49 -0.51
C SER A 33 -9.91 11.85 0.20
N LEU A 34 -8.86 12.64 0.00
CA LEU A 34 -8.81 14.04 0.48
C LEU A 34 -9.97 14.88 -0.08
N PHE A 35 -10.39 14.57 -1.28
CA PHE A 35 -11.44 15.26 -2.03
C PHE A 35 -12.83 14.65 -1.84
N ALA A 36 -12.98 13.69 -0.92
CA ALA A 36 -14.22 12.92 -0.74
C ALA A 36 -15.42 13.83 -0.43
N GLY A 37 -15.26 14.87 0.40
CA GLY A 37 -16.30 15.83 0.73
C GLY A 37 -16.81 16.57 -0.51
N GLN A 38 -15.89 17.19 -1.26
CA GLN A 38 -16.20 17.95 -2.47
C GLN A 38 -16.76 17.07 -3.60
N ILE A 39 -16.26 15.83 -3.73
CA ILE A 39 -16.78 14.87 -4.71
C ILE A 39 -18.21 14.48 -4.35
N LYS A 40 -18.47 14.11 -3.08
CA LYS A 40 -19.83 13.77 -2.63
C LYS A 40 -20.79 14.92 -2.84
N GLU A 41 -20.41 16.14 -2.52
CA GLU A 41 -21.21 17.34 -2.73
C GLU A 41 -21.48 17.60 -4.23
N ALA A 42 -20.44 17.58 -5.07
CA ALA A 42 -20.54 17.86 -6.50
C ALA A 42 -21.43 16.87 -7.27
N PHE A 43 -21.50 15.62 -6.82
CA PHE A 43 -22.27 14.54 -7.49
C PHE A 43 -23.48 14.09 -6.68
N VAL A 44 -23.78 14.71 -5.55
CA VAL A 44 -24.90 14.39 -4.64
C VAL A 44 -24.84 12.90 -4.24
N LEU A 45 -23.68 12.44 -3.75
CA LEU A 45 -23.44 11.05 -3.39
C LEU A 45 -23.49 10.83 -1.87
N THR A 46 -24.03 9.69 -1.45
CA THR A 46 -23.86 9.19 -0.10
C THR A 46 -22.46 8.58 0.10
N ASP A 47 -22.07 8.30 1.34
CA ASP A 47 -20.80 7.64 1.64
C ASP A 47 -20.73 6.22 1.04
N GLY A 48 -21.84 5.47 1.09
CA GLY A 48 -21.95 4.16 0.45
C GLY A 48 -21.86 4.23 -1.07
N GLN A 49 -22.47 5.23 -1.72
CA GLN A 49 -22.37 5.41 -3.16
C GLN A 49 -20.94 5.77 -3.59
N TRP A 50 -20.27 6.68 -2.86
CA TRP A 50 -18.88 7.02 -3.11
C TRP A 50 -17.96 5.82 -2.87
N GLY A 51 -18.15 5.08 -1.78
CA GLY A 51 -17.46 3.83 -1.50
C GLY A 51 -17.68 2.77 -2.59
N GLY A 52 -18.91 2.67 -3.11
CA GLY A 52 -19.28 1.77 -4.22
C GLY A 52 -18.55 2.12 -5.52
N ILE A 53 -18.53 3.40 -5.91
CA ILE A 53 -17.77 3.90 -7.07
C ILE A 53 -16.30 3.54 -6.94
N TYR A 54 -15.72 3.80 -5.76
CA TYR A 54 -14.33 3.49 -5.48
C TYR A 54 -14.05 1.97 -5.55
N THR A 55 -14.92 1.16 -4.97
CA THR A 55 -14.83 -0.31 -4.98
C THR A 55 -14.85 -0.85 -6.39
N ILE A 56 -15.79 -0.42 -7.23
CA ILE A 56 -15.92 -0.87 -8.63
C ILE A 56 -14.67 -0.44 -9.41
N GLY A 57 -14.28 0.84 -9.35
CA GLY A 57 -13.12 1.36 -10.06
C GLY A 57 -11.82 0.65 -9.65
N THR A 58 -11.62 0.42 -8.34
CA THR A 58 -10.44 -0.29 -7.82
C THR A 58 -10.44 -1.76 -8.22
N THR A 59 -11.58 -2.45 -8.19
CA THR A 59 -11.69 -3.86 -8.61
C THR A 59 -11.38 -4.01 -10.10
N LEU A 60 -11.94 -3.14 -10.96
CA LEU A 60 -11.61 -3.12 -12.38
C LEU A 60 -10.12 -2.90 -12.62
N SER A 61 -9.50 -1.97 -11.88
CA SER A 61 -8.06 -1.74 -11.91
C SER A 61 -7.27 -2.99 -11.54
N ALA A 62 -7.67 -3.68 -10.47
CA ALA A 62 -7.03 -4.90 -10.01
C ALA A 62 -7.09 -6.03 -11.04
N VAL A 63 -8.25 -6.23 -11.64
CA VAL A 63 -8.45 -7.22 -12.71
C VAL A 63 -7.56 -6.87 -13.92
N THR A 64 -7.55 -5.61 -14.34
CA THR A 64 -6.72 -5.16 -15.47
C THR A 64 -5.22 -5.33 -15.17
N MET A 65 -4.79 -5.13 -13.92
CA MET A 65 -3.38 -5.30 -13.53
C MET A 65 -2.85 -6.72 -13.73
N ILE A 66 -3.71 -7.74 -13.79
CA ILE A 66 -3.28 -9.12 -14.07
C ILE A 66 -2.56 -9.20 -15.43
N TRP A 67 -3.05 -8.46 -16.42
CA TRP A 67 -2.44 -8.39 -17.75
C TRP A 67 -1.50 -7.20 -17.92
N ALA A 68 -1.87 -6.04 -17.41
CA ALA A 68 -1.06 -4.82 -17.50
C ALA A 68 0.29 -4.97 -16.76
N GLY A 69 0.32 -5.69 -15.64
CA GLY A 69 1.56 -5.98 -14.92
C GLY A 69 2.60 -6.72 -15.77
N ALA A 70 2.16 -7.62 -16.67
CA ALA A 70 3.06 -8.33 -17.58
C ALA A 70 3.73 -7.43 -18.63
N LEU A 71 3.22 -6.21 -18.86
CA LEU A 71 3.86 -5.24 -19.74
C LEU A 71 5.24 -4.82 -19.19
N THR A 72 5.42 -4.83 -17.88
CA THR A 72 6.70 -4.55 -17.26
C THR A 72 7.78 -5.57 -17.65
N ASP A 73 7.39 -6.79 -18.04
CA ASP A 73 8.31 -7.84 -18.47
C ASP A 73 8.68 -7.71 -19.96
N ARG A 74 7.80 -7.11 -20.75
CA ARG A 74 7.96 -7.00 -22.22
C ARG A 74 8.61 -5.70 -22.65
N PHE A 75 8.36 -4.62 -21.91
CA PHE A 75 8.80 -3.28 -22.30
C PHE A 75 9.87 -2.74 -21.34
N ARG A 76 10.72 -1.86 -21.88
CA ARG A 76 11.71 -1.12 -21.10
C ARG A 76 11.01 -0.16 -20.14
N VAL A 77 11.52 -0.04 -18.92
CA VAL A 77 10.97 0.84 -17.87
C VAL A 77 10.82 2.27 -18.38
N ARG A 78 11.79 2.78 -19.14
CA ARG A 78 11.78 4.13 -19.72
C ARG A 78 10.56 4.39 -20.61
N GLY A 79 10.32 3.52 -21.58
CA GLY A 79 9.20 3.67 -22.52
C GLY A 79 7.84 3.44 -21.84
N LEU A 80 7.77 2.42 -20.97
CA LEU A 80 6.53 2.10 -20.27
C LEU A 80 6.17 3.19 -19.24
N SER A 81 7.15 3.72 -18.49
CA SER A 81 6.89 4.82 -17.55
C SER A 81 6.40 6.09 -18.25
N PHE A 82 6.91 6.39 -19.45
CA PHE A 82 6.43 7.51 -20.25
C PHE A 82 4.92 7.40 -20.51
N TRP A 83 4.47 6.29 -21.07
CA TRP A 83 3.06 6.10 -21.40
C TRP A 83 2.17 6.03 -20.16
N VAL A 84 2.62 5.36 -19.09
CA VAL A 84 1.87 5.29 -17.84
C VAL A 84 1.70 6.68 -17.22
N MET A 85 2.75 7.52 -17.22
CA MET A 85 2.67 8.89 -16.71
C MET A 85 1.79 9.77 -17.58
N VAL A 86 1.84 9.64 -18.91
CA VAL A 86 0.92 10.34 -19.82
C VAL A 86 -0.53 9.95 -19.51
N LEU A 87 -0.82 8.67 -19.38
CA LEU A 87 -2.17 8.20 -19.05
C LEU A 87 -2.61 8.64 -17.65
N LEU A 88 -1.68 8.68 -16.68
CA LEU A 88 -1.96 9.21 -15.34
C LEU A 88 -2.28 10.72 -15.40
N THR A 89 -1.56 11.48 -16.22
CA THR A 89 -1.86 12.91 -16.45
C THR A 89 -3.28 13.08 -17.01
N PHE A 90 -3.68 12.28 -18.00
CA PHE A 90 -5.03 12.27 -18.51
C PHE A 90 -6.08 11.87 -17.46
N ALA A 91 -5.77 10.89 -16.60
CA ALA A 91 -6.66 10.52 -15.51
C ALA A 91 -6.86 11.65 -14.49
N CYS A 92 -5.80 12.42 -14.19
CA CYS A 92 -5.90 13.61 -13.33
C CYS A 92 -6.74 14.71 -14.01
N ILE A 93 -6.55 14.96 -15.32
CA ILE A 93 -7.36 15.90 -16.08
C ILE A 93 -8.84 15.44 -16.12
N ALA A 94 -9.06 14.15 -16.33
CA ALA A 94 -10.41 13.58 -16.31
C ALA A 94 -11.09 13.79 -14.95
N MET A 95 -10.36 13.65 -13.83
CA MET A 95 -10.91 13.95 -12.49
C MET A 95 -11.23 15.43 -12.32
N ALA A 96 -10.44 16.32 -12.89
CA ALA A 96 -10.71 17.77 -12.88
C ALA A 96 -11.97 18.15 -13.67
N THR A 97 -12.30 17.39 -14.70
CA THR A 97 -13.34 17.77 -15.69
C THR A 97 -14.59 16.90 -15.67
N VAL A 98 -14.58 15.78 -14.94
CA VAL A 98 -15.72 14.86 -14.86
C VAL A 98 -16.97 15.54 -14.31
N GLN A 99 -18.14 15.26 -14.95
CA GLN A 99 -19.44 15.82 -14.60
C GLN A 99 -20.50 14.76 -14.30
N SER A 100 -20.16 13.48 -14.39
CA SER A 100 -21.10 12.38 -14.19
C SER A 100 -20.56 11.37 -13.20
N ALA A 101 -21.40 10.96 -12.25
CA ALA A 101 -21.07 9.90 -11.27
C ALA A 101 -20.73 8.55 -11.93
N VAL A 102 -21.34 8.25 -13.08
CA VAL A 102 -21.03 7.03 -13.85
C VAL A 102 -19.61 7.09 -14.44
N LEU A 103 -19.25 8.25 -15.02
CA LEU A 103 -17.90 8.46 -15.55
C LEU A 103 -16.85 8.50 -14.44
N LEU A 104 -17.22 8.91 -13.24
CA LEU A 104 -16.33 8.93 -12.09
C LEU A 104 -15.78 7.52 -11.75
N VAL A 105 -16.56 6.45 -11.98
CA VAL A 105 -16.07 5.06 -11.84
C VAL A 105 -14.86 4.81 -12.74
N PHE A 106 -14.92 5.24 -13.99
CA PHE A 106 -13.83 5.06 -14.97
C PHE A 106 -12.63 5.97 -14.65
N VAL A 107 -12.87 7.15 -14.12
CA VAL A 107 -11.80 8.05 -13.66
C VAL A 107 -11.06 7.45 -12.47
N VAL A 108 -11.79 6.94 -11.46
CA VAL A 108 -11.19 6.23 -10.33
C VAL A 108 -10.44 5.00 -10.82
N TYR A 109 -11.03 4.21 -11.73
CA TYR A 109 -10.34 3.08 -12.36
C TYR A 109 -9.01 3.50 -13.00
N ALA A 110 -8.99 4.55 -13.80
CA ALA A 110 -7.78 5.03 -14.49
C ALA A 110 -6.71 5.52 -13.49
N LEU A 111 -7.10 6.30 -12.48
CA LEU A 111 -6.20 6.77 -11.42
C LEU A 111 -5.59 5.58 -10.64
N ARG A 112 -6.43 4.61 -10.27
CA ARG A 112 -5.98 3.42 -9.53
C ARG A 112 -5.06 2.55 -10.38
N LEU A 113 -5.41 2.33 -11.66
CA LEU A 113 -4.61 1.51 -12.57
C LEU A 113 -3.25 2.15 -12.87
N MET A 114 -3.24 3.43 -13.28
CA MET A 114 -2.00 4.09 -13.69
C MET A 114 -1.15 4.52 -12.48
N GLY A 115 -1.76 5.09 -11.44
CA GLY A 115 -1.03 5.55 -10.25
C GLY A 115 -0.67 4.40 -9.33
N GLN A 116 -1.62 3.84 -8.61
CA GLN A 116 -1.32 2.79 -7.62
C GLN A 116 -0.79 1.51 -8.28
N GLY A 117 -1.42 1.05 -9.36
CA GLY A 117 -1.04 -0.19 -10.02
C GLY A 117 0.30 -0.06 -10.75
N MET A 118 0.29 0.57 -11.91
CA MET A 118 1.42 0.55 -12.85
C MET A 118 2.64 1.34 -12.34
N MET A 119 2.47 2.53 -11.76
CA MET A 119 3.62 3.33 -11.28
C MET A 119 4.34 2.64 -10.12
N SER A 120 3.61 2.10 -9.13
CA SER A 120 4.20 1.36 -8.01
C SER A 120 4.89 0.07 -8.50
N GLN A 121 4.26 -0.65 -9.43
CA GLN A 121 4.83 -1.85 -10.05
C GLN A 121 6.13 -1.53 -10.79
N LEU A 122 6.14 -0.48 -11.61
CA LEU A 122 7.34 -0.04 -12.35
C LEU A 122 8.49 0.28 -11.41
N GLY A 123 8.23 0.99 -10.30
CA GLY A 123 9.25 1.28 -9.29
C GLY A 123 9.84 0.01 -8.69
N ALA A 124 9.01 -0.93 -8.27
CA ALA A 124 9.45 -2.18 -7.67
C ALA A 124 10.20 -3.09 -8.67
N VAL A 125 9.68 -3.24 -9.90
CA VAL A 125 10.29 -4.06 -10.95
C VAL A 125 11.61 -3.47 -11.42
N ALA A 126 11.69 -2.16 -11.64
CA ALA A 126 12.93 -1.48 -12.02
C ALA A 126 14.03 -1.72 -10.98
N MET A 127 13.73 -1.48 -9.69
CA MET A 127 14.71 -1.70 -8.63
C MET A 127 15.12 -3.16 -8.51
N SER A 128 14.20 -4.09 -8.67
CA SER A 128 14.49 -5.52 -8.57
C SER A 128 15.36 -6.04 -9.74
N ARG A 129 15.24 -5.44 -10.92
CA ARG A 129 16.03 -5.81 -12.10
C ARG A 129 17.42 -5.17 -12.12
N TRP A 130 17.50 -3.89 -11.72
CA TRP A 130 18.77 -3.16 -11.76
C TRP A 130 19.71 -3.51 -10.62
N PHE A 131 19.19 -4.04 -9.51
CA PHE A 131 19.94 -4.30 -8.28
C PHE A 131 19.74 -5.73 -7.77
N THR A 132 20.27 -6.74 -8.48
CA THR A 132 20.10 -8.14 -8.07
C THR A 132 20.73 -8.44 -6.71
N ALA A 133 22.00 -8.05 -6.49
CA ALA A 133 22.72 -8.28 -5.25
C ALA A 133 22.26 -7.38 -4.07
N THR A 134 21.64 -6.21 -4.36
CA THR A 134 21.21 -5.23 -3.36
C THR A 134 19.74 -4.87 -3.51
N ARG A 135 18.96 -5.80 -4.06
CA ARG A 135 17.52 -5.63 -4.38
C ARG A 135 16.72 -5.05 -3.23
N GLY A 136 16.86 -5.61 -2.04
CA GLY A 136 16.12 -5.14 -0.85
C GLY A 136 16.38 -3.67 -0.53
N ARG A 137 17.66 -3.24 -0.56
CA ARG A 137 18.05 -1.85 -0.32
C ARG A 137 17.48 -0.90 -1.38
N ALA A 138 17.55 -1.29 -2.64
CA ALA A 138 17.05 -0.47 -3.74
C ALA A 138 15.53 -0.31 -3.71
N ILE A 139 14.79 -1.39 -3.46
CA ILE A 139 13.33 -1.36 -3.32
C ILE A 139 12.92 -0.52 -2.11
N SER A 140 13.60 -0.66 -0.97
CA SER A 140 13.31 0.14 0.23
C SER A 140 13.49 1.64 -0.04
N LEU A 141 14.58 2.03 -0.74
CA LEU A 141 14.81 3.43 -1.08
C LEU A 141 13.77 3.97 -2.07
N ALA A 142 13.38 3.18 -3.07
CA ALA A 142 12.31 3.58 -3.98
C ALA A 142 10.97 3.73 -3.23
N SER A 143 10.66 2.84 -2.30
CA SER A 143 9.44 2.90 -1.49
C SER A 143 9.37 4.15 -0.59
N MET A 144 10.51 4.77 -0.26
CA MET A 144 10.51 6.08 0.43
C MET A 144 9.82 7.16 -0.41
N GLY A 145 9.75 7.02 -1.74
CA GLY A 145 8.97 7.92 -2.59
C GLY A 145 7.48 7.87 -2.27
N PHE A 146 6.93 6.67 -2.08
CA PHE A 146 5.54 6.50 -1.61
C PHE A 146 5.33 7.13 -0.23
N ALA A 147 6.24 6.84 0.71
CA ALA A 147 6.18 7.39 2.07
C ALA A 147 6.26 8.93 2.07
N ALA A 148 7.15 9.52 1.26
CA ALA A 148 7.24 10.97 1.09
C ALA A 148 5.98 11.56 0.48
N GLY A 149 5.37 10.91 -0.52
CA GLY A 149 4.11 11.33 -1.11
C GLY A 149 2.97 11.31 -0.07
N GLN A 150 2.88 10.26 0.73
CA GLN A 150 1.88 10.13 1.78
C GLN A 150 2.07 11.15 2.91
N ALA A 151 3.30 11.51 3.24
CA ALA A 151 3.59 12.49 4.28
C ALA A 151 3.37 13.95 3.83
N ILE A 152 3.66 14.27 2.57
CA ILE A 152 3.78 15.65 2.10
C ILE A 152 2.54 16.09 1.31
N LEU A 153 2.05 15.26 0.36
CA LEU A 153 0.97 15.67 -0.54
C LEU A 153 -0.35 16.00 0.18
N PRO A 154 -0.81 15.24 1.19
CA PRO A 154 -2.02 15.59 1.91
C PRO A 154 -1.95 16.98 2.54
N ILE A 155 -0.83 17.35 3.16
CA ILE A 155 -0.65 18.65 3.79
C ILE A 155 -0.74 19.77 2.77
N ILE A 156 -0.03 19.64 1.63
CA ILE A 156 -0.01 20.65 0.59
C ILE A 156 -1.41 20.80 -0.03
N PHE A 157 -2.03 19.68 -0.45
CA PHE A 157 -3.29 19.74 -1.19
C PHE A 157 -4.47 20.15 -0.31
N VAL A 158 -4.54 19.70 0.95
CA VAL A 158 -5.58 20.14 1.89
C VAL A 158 -5.37 21.61 2.26
N GLY A 159 -4.12 22.06 2.43
CA GLY A 159 -3.84 23.48 2.64
C GLY A 159 -4.28 24.36 1.48
N LEU A 160 -4.04 23.94 0.24
CA LEU A 160 -4.47 24.66 -0.96
C LEU A 160 -5.99 24.58 -1.17
N MET A 161 -6.64 23.52 -0.73
CA MET A 161 -8.11 23.31 -0.87
C MET A 161 -8.92 24.36 -0.11
N VAL A 162 -8.32 25.04 0.86
CA VAL A 162 -8.97 26.18 1.57
C VAL A 162 -9.26 27.36 0.64
N THR A 163 -8.44 27.56 -0.41
CA THR A 163 -8.51 28.73 -1.29
C THR A 163 -8.73 28.39 -2.76
N ILE A 164 -8.47 27.16 -3.14
CA ILE A 164 -8.51 26.70 -4.54
C ILE A 164 -9.55 25.59 -4.67
N ASP A 165 -10.43 25.70 -5.65
CA ASP A 165 -11.40 24.66 -5.97
C ASP A 165 -10.71 23.32 -6.27
N TRP A 166 -11.31 22.23 -5.82
CA TRP A 166 -10.76 20.89 -5.90
C TRP A 166 -10.47 20.42 -7.34
N ARG A 167 -11.21 20.90 -8.32
CA ARG A 167 -11.00 20.58 -9.73
C ARG A 167 -9.68 21.16 -10.25
N TRP A 168 -9.36 22.40 -9.84
CA TRP A 168 -8.07 23.01 -10.17
C TRP A 168 -6.89 22.32 -9.49
N LEU A 169 -7.10 21.78 -8.30
CA LEU A 169 -6.08 20.99 -7.61
C LEU A 169 -5.78 19.66 -8.34
N TRP A 170 -6.78 19.05 -8.95
CA TRP A 170 -6.54 17.91 -9.85
C TRP A 170 -5.84 18.33 -11.15
N GLY A 171 -6.11 19.52 -11.65
CA GLY A 171 -5.33 20.16 -12.72
C GLY A 171 -3.86 20.36 -12.32
N LEU A 172 -3.61 20.84 -11.10
CA LEU A 172 -2.26 20.96 -10.53
C LEU A 172 -1.57 19.57 -10.43
N ALA A 173 -2.27 18.56 -9.98
CA ALA A 173 -1.75 17.18 -9.95
C ALA A 173 -1.35 16.71 -11.35
N ALA A 174 -2.17 16.99 -12.37
CA ALA A 174 -1.84 16.70 -13.76
C ALA A 174 -0.55 17.40 -14.22
N VAL A 175 -0.39 18.67 -13.88
CA VAL A 175 0.84 19.44 -14.18
C VAL A 175 2.05 18.84 -13.47
N CYS A 176 1.92 18.47 -12.20
CA CYS A 176 3.02 17.82 -11.46
C CYS A 176 3.46 16.51 -12.14
N VAL A 177 2.52 15.65 -12.55
CA VAL A 177 2.82 14.41 -13.26
C VAL A 177 3.48 14.71 -14.62
N LEU A 178 2.95 15.67 -15.37
CA LEU A 178 3.47 16.06 -16.68
C LEU A 178 4.91 16.58 -16.59
N LEU A 179 5.22 17.41 -15.60
CA LEU A 179 6.57 17.92 -15.35
C LEU A 179 7.54 16.83 -14.88
N ALA A 180 7.05 15.79 -14.24
CA ALA A 180 7.88 14.65 -13.84
C ALA A 180 8.28 13.77 -15.05
N ILE A 181 7.55 13.81 -16.18
CA ILE A 181 7.87 13.01 -17.38
C ILE A 181 9.28 13.31 -17.91
N PRO A 182 9.66 14.56 -18.27
CA PRO A 182 11.00 14.84 -18.79
C PRO A 182 12.09 14.50 -17.79
N VAL A 183 11.86 14.73 -16.49
CA VAL A 183 12.82 14.35 -15.44
C VAL A 183 13.04 12.84 -15.46
N MET A 184 11.97 12.06 -15.50
CA MET A 184 12.04 10.60 -15.57
C MET A 184 12.77 10.13 -16.83
N GLN A 185 12.48 10.72 -18.01
CA GLN A 185 13.11 10.36 -19.26
C GLN A 185 14.62 10.67 -19.26
N VAL A 186 15.06 11.70 -18.55
CA VAL A 186 16.48 12.03 -18.36
C VAL A 186 17.14 11.04 -17.41
N LEU A 187 16.53 10.72 -16.27
CA LEU A 187 17.06 9.76 -15.31
C LEU A 187 17.21 8.35 -15.89
N LEU A 188 16.31 7.96 -16.79
CA LEU A 188 16.27 6.65 -17.42
C LEU A 188 17.00 6.59 -18.78
N ARG A 189 17.84 7.57 -19.12
CA ARG A 189 18.63 7.55 -20.37
C ARG A 189 19.56 6.35 -20.45
N GLN A 190 20.15 5.95 -19.32
CA GLN A 190 21.04 4.80 -19.20
C GLN A 190 20.33 3.72 -18.38
N GLU A 191 19.55 2.87 -19.03
CA GLU A 191 18.99 1.68 -18.38
C GLU A 191 20.11 0.65 -18.15
N ARG A 192 20.19 0.12 -16.92
CA ARG A 192 21.07 -1.01 -16.63
C ARG A 192 20.49 -2.28 -17.28
N THR A 193 21.36 -3.02 -17.95
CA THR A 193 21.09 -4.44 -18.25
C THR A 193 20.98 -5.21 -16.93
N PRO A 194 20.07 -6.19 -16.81
CA PRO A 194 19.99 -7.04 -15.63
C PRO A 194 21.37 -7.65 -15.36
N GLN A 195 21.93 -7.39 -14.18
CA GLN A 195 23.12 -8.11 -13.73
C GLN A 195 22.72 -9.57 -13.57
N SER A 196 23.58 -10.47 -14.09
CA SER A 196 23.40 -11.92 -14.02
C SER A 196 23.03 -12.38 -12.62
N MET A 197 22.12 -13.34 -12.56
CA MET A 197 21.60 -13.95 -11.36
C MET A 197 22.73 -14.39 -10.44
N ALA A 198 22.75 -13.85 -9.22
CA ALA A 198 23.49 -14.50 -8.13
C ALA A 198 22.88 -15.89 -7.91
N ASP A 199 23.72 -16.89 -7.67
CA ASP A 199 23.30 -18.24 -7.32
C ASP A 199 22.32 -18.17 -6.15
N ASP A 200 21.04 -18.36 -6.45
CA ASP A 200 19.98 -18.40 -5.45
C ASP A 200 20.13 -19.74 -4.70
N THR A 201 20.69 -19.70 -3.52
CA THR A 201 20.56 -20.76 -2.54
C THR A 201 19.08 -20.89 -2.21
N GLN A 202 18.41 -21.84 -2.87
CA GLN A 202 16.96 -22.06 -2.71
C GLN A 202 16.71 -22.66 -1.33
N SER A 203 16.00 -21.92 -0.45
CA SER A 203 15.56 -22.47 0.83
C SER A 203 14.30 -23.32 0.65
N LEU A 204 14.25 -24.45 1.36
CA LEU A 204 13.08 -25.33 1.43
C LEU A 204 12.08 -24.76 2.45
N GLY A 205 10.78 -24.93 2.18
CA GLY A 205 9.72 -24.61 3.12
C GLY A 205 9.35 -25.77 4.04
N MET A 206 8.15 -25.72 4.62
CA MET A 206 7.59 -26.80 5.46
C MET A 206 7.71 -28.16 4.78
N MET A 207 7.88 -29.21 5.58
CA MET A 207 8.08 -30.61 5.14
C MET A 207 9.30 -30.79 4.21
N GLY A 208 10.28 -29.88 4.24
CA GLY A 208 11.49 -29.96 3.44
C GLY A 208 11.25 -29.92 1.92
N ARG A 209 10.16 -29.28 1.45
CA ARG A 209 9.80 -29.23 0.02
C ARG A 209 9.62 -27.82 -0.49
N HIS A 210 9.64 -27.66 -1.81
CA HIS A 210 9.24 -26.44 -2.49
C HIS A 210 7.74 -26.41 -2.68
N TRP A 211 7.09 -25.35 -2.17
CA TRP A 211 5.64 -25.15 -2.26
C TRP A 211 5.27 -24.39 -3.53
N THR A 212 4.24 -24.87 -4.21
CA THR A 212 3.62 -24.15 -5.34
C THR A 212 2.43 -23.30 -4.88
N ARG A 213 1.92 -22.43 -5.74
CA ARG A 213 0.69 -21.65 -5.47
C ARG A 213 -0.52 -22.56 -5.21
N THR A 214 -0.62 -23.69 -5.93
CA THR A 214 -1.72 -24.63 -5.73
C THR A 214 -1.64 -25.32 -4.38
N ASP A 215 -0.43 -25.70 -3.95
CA ASP A 215 -0.20 -26.27 -2.62
C ASP A 215 -0.56 -25.28 -1.52
N LEU A 216 -0.17 -24.01 -1.66
CA LEU A 216 -0.53 -22.92 -0.74
C LEU A 216 -2.05 -22.84 -0.55
N LEU A 217 -2.80 -22.73 -1.67
CA LEU A 217 -4.26 -22.55 -1.63
C LEU A 217 -5.02 -23.78 -1.10
N ARG A 218 -4.39 -24.96 -1.09
CA ARG A 218 -4.96 -26.17 -0.51
C ARG A 218 -4.56 -26.39 0.94
N HIS A 219 -3.56 -25.65 1.44
CA HIS A 219 -3.04 -25.85 2.78
C HIS A 219 -3.81 -25.01 3.82
N PRO A 220 -4.29 -25.62 4.92
CA PRO A 220 -5.11 -24.90 5.92
C PRO A 220 -4.43 -23.67 6.52
N LEU A 221 -3.09 -23.67 6.67
CA LEU A 221 -2.36 -22.52 7.22
C LEU A 221 -2.66 -21.24 6.45
N PHE A 222 -2.84 -21.29 5.12
CA PHE A 222 -3.18 -20.12 4.33
C PHE A 222 -4.45 -19.44 4.83
N TYR A 223 -5.48 -20.23 5.17
CA TYR A 223 -6.77 -19.71 5.64
C TYR A 223 -6.69 -19.11 7.04
N PHE A 224 -5.82 -19.63 7.92
CA PHE A 224 -5.51 -18.99 9.20
C PHE A 224 -4.86 -17.60 9.02
N LEU A 225 -4.19 -17.38 7.90
CA LEU A 225 -3.50 -16.12 7.58
C LEU A 225 -4.36 -15.15 6.74
N VAL A 226 -5.54 -15.56 6.26
CA VAL A 226 -6.42 -14.66 5.49
C VAL A 226 -6.70 -13.35 6.23
N PRO A 227 -7.08 -13.32 7.52
CA PRO A 227 -7.30 -12.06 8.24
C PRO A 227 -6.05 -11.18 8.30
N LEU A 228 -4.86 -11.79 8.43
CA LEU A 228 -3.58 -11.08 8.49
C LEU A 228 -3.22 -10.39 7.17
N VAL A 229 -3.63 -10.96 6.04
CA VAL A 229 -3.36 -10.41 4.70
C VAL A 229 -4.47 -9.42 4.30
N LEU A 230 -5.73 -9.80 4.54
CA LEU A 230 -6.91 -9.03 4.15
C LEU A 230 -7.11 -7.79 5.02
N GLY A 231 -6.97 -7.93 6.34
CA GLY A 231 -7.31 -6.89 7.32
C GLY A 231 -6.60 -5.57 7.09
N PRO A 232 -5.25 -5.53 7.05
CA PRO A 232 -4.52 -4.29 6.80
C PRO A 232 -4.86 -3.65 5.46
N SER A 233 -5.15 -4.46 4.44
CA SER A 233 -5.55 -3.94 3.13
C SER A 233 -6.97 -3.39 3.12
N ALA A 234 -7.93 -4.08 3.73
CA ALA A 234 -9.32 -3.63 3.78
C ALA A 234 -9.49 -2.44 4.72
N TRP A 235 -9.17 -2.64 5.98
CA TRP A 235 -9.43 -1.63 7.01
C TRP A 235 -8.41 -0.50 7.00
N GLY A 236 -7.15 -0.76 6.62
CA GLY A 236 -6.17 0.30 6.41
C GLY A 236 -6.54 1.20 5.24
N THR A 237 -7.04 0.63 4.13
CA THR A 237 -7.57 1.42 3.02
C THR A 237 -8.83 2.19 3.43
N ALA A 238 -9.73 1.56 4.21
CA ALA A 238 -10.92 2.22 4.73
C ALA A 238 -10.57 3.40 5.66
N LEU A 239 -9.54 3.27 6.53
CA LEU A 239 -9.09 4.36 7.39
C LEU A 239 -8.71 5.61 6.60
N PHE A 240 -7.90 5.45 5.56
CA PHE A 240 -7.52 6.56 4.70
C PHE A 240 -8.65 7.02 3.78
N PHE A 241 -9.55 6.14 3.38
CA PHE A 241 -10.70 6.50 2.54
C PHE A 241 -11.72 7.31 3.31
N GLN A 242 -12.02 6.94 4.55
CA GLN A 242 -13.01 7.61 5.40
C GLN A 242 -12.42 8.75 6.24
N GLN A 243 -11.20 9.24 5.92
CA GLN A 243 -10.55 10.27 6.73
C GLN A 243 -11.34 11.60 6.80
N VAL A 244 -12.05 11.97 5.73
CA VAL A 244 -12.91 13.16 5.72
C VAL A 244 -14.11 12.95 6.63
N HIS A 245 -14.85 11.83 6.47
CA HIS A 245 -15.96 11.49 7.35
C HIS A 245 -15.53 11.38 8.82
N LEU A 246 -14.37 10.77 9.10
CA LEU A 246 -13.81 10.69 10.45
C LEU A 246 -13.62 12.07 11.07
N THR A 247 -13.03 13.00 10.32
CA THR A 247 -12.78 14.34 10.81
C THR A 247 -14.08 15.14 11.00
N GLU A 248 -15.06 14.96 10.12
CA GLU A 248 -16.39 15.57 10.24
C GLU A 248 -17.11 15.10 11.51
N VAL A 249 -17.20 13.77 11.73
CA VAL A 249 -17.87 13.19 12.91
C VAL A 249 -17.19 13.60 14.21
N LYS A 250 -15.87 13.66 14.23
CA LYS A 250 -15.08 14.07 15.43
C LYS A 250 -14.97 15.59 15.60
N GLY A 251 -15.48 16.39 14.66
CA GLY A 251 -15.33 17.84 14.71
C GLY A 251 -13.88 18.33 14.55
N TRP A 252 -13.01 17.54 13.93
CA TRP A 252 -11.62 17.91 13.70
C TRP A 252 -11.45 18.64 12.38
N ASN A 253 -10.49 19.57 12.36
CA ASN A 253 -10.10 20.19 11.10
C ASN A 253 -9.26 19.20 10.28
N LEU A 254 -9.62 18.98 9.03
CA LEU A 254 -8.92 18.06 8.12
C LEU A 254 -7.44 18.45 7.95
N THR A 255 -7.12 19.76 7.91
CA THR A 255 -5.73 20.23 7.82
C THR A 255 -4.91 19.77 9.03
N SER A 256 -5.48 19.85 10.23
CA SER A 256 -4.82 19.37 11.45
C SER A 256 -4.65 17.87 11.46
N TYR A 257 -5.61 17.11 10.92
CA TYR A 257 -5.52 15.66 10.82
C TYR A 257 -4.43 15.22 9.83
N VAL A 258 -4.39 15.80 8.62
CA VAL A 258 -3.35 15.43 7.65
C VAL A 258 -1.95 15.88 8.06
N ALA A 259 -1.82 16.89 8.94
CA ALA A 259 -0.55 17.28 9.54
C ALA A 259 0.07 16.17 10.42
N LEU A 260 -0.69 15.13 10.80
CA LEU A 260 -0.21 13.96 11.52
C LEU A 260 0.47 12.92 10.59
N MET A 261 0.28 13.00 9.27
CA MET A 261 0.79 12.01 8.31
C MET A 261 2.31 11.86 8.33
N PRO A 262 3.14 12.90 8.54
CA PRO A 262 4.57 12.72 8.72
C PRO A 262 4.93 11.85 9.93
N ALA A 263 4.25 12.02 11.07
CA ALA A 263 4.50 11.21 12.27
C ALA A 263 4.11 9.73 12.04
N TYR A 264 2.96 9.49 11.42
CA TYR A 264 2.56 8.17 10.95
C TYR A 264 3.62 7.55 10.03
N THR A 265 4.09 8.29 9.03
CA THR A 265 5.07 7.80 8.05
C THR A 265 6.41 7.48 8.69
N LEU A 266 6.88 8.30 9.64
CA LEU A 266 8.09 8.03 10.42
C LEU A 266 7.97 6.74 11.23
N ALA A 267 6.80 6.48 11.83
CA ALA A 267 6.54 5.23 12.53
C ALA A 267 6.61 4.03 11.56
N VAL A 268 5.99 4.13 10.38
CA VAL A 268 6.07 3.09 9.34
C VAL A 268 7.52 2.78 8.97
N ILE A 269 8.31 3.81 8.65
CA ILE A 269 9.71 3.65 8.25
C ILE A 269 10.52 3.06 9.40
N GLY A 270 10.43 3.60 10.60
CA GLY A 270 11.17 3.14 11.77
C GLY A 270 10.89 1.67 12.09
N PHE A 271 9.61 1.30 12.11
CA PHE A 271 9.23 -0.08 12.44
C PHE A 271 9.46 -1.08 11.30
N THR A 272 9.60 -0.63 10.07
CA THR A 272 10.09 -1.50 8.98
C THR A 272 11.50 -2.03 9.30
N PHE A 273 12.40 -1.17 9.80
CA PHE A 273 13.75 -1.58 10.20
C PHE A 273 13.77 -2.39 11.49
N ILE A 274 13.02 -1.95 12.51
CA ILE A 274 12.90 -2.65 13.80
C ILE A 274 12.37 -4.07 13.58
N THR A 275 11.41 -4.22 12.69
CA THR A 275 10.82 -5.55 12.38
C THR A 275 11.83 -6.47 11.69
N GLY A 276 12.67 -5.97 10.81
CA GLY A 276 13.76 -6.76 10.24
C GLY A 276 14.64 -7.37 11.33
N TRP A 277 15.11 -6.52 12.27
CA TRP A 277 15.87 -6.98 13.44
C TRP A 277 15.06 -7.95 14.32
N ALA A 278 13.78 -7.68 14.57
CA ALA A 278 12.93 -8.54 15.40
C ALA A 278 12.69 -9.92 14.76
N VAL A 279 12.52 -9.98 13.45
CA VAL A 279 12.42 -11.25 12.70
C VAL A 279 13.69 -12.07 12.83
N ASP A 280 14.86 -11.44 12.70
CA ASP A 280 16.16 -12.12 12.84
C ASP A 280 16.40 -12.59 14.29
N ARG A 281 15.93 -11.84 15.30
CA ARG A 281 16.16 -12.13 16.72
C ARG A 281 15.15 -13.10 17.31
N PHE A 282 13.87 -12.95 17.01
CA PHE A 282 12.76 -13.69 17.63
C PHE A 282 12.12 -14.70 16.67
N GLY A 283 12.44 -14.62 15.38
CA GLY A 283 11.85 -15.45 14.35
C GLY A 283 10.47 -15.00 13.89
N VAL A 284 10.10 -15.40 12.68
CA VAL A 284 8.82 -15.02 12.04
C VAL A 284 7.60 -15.51 12.82
N LYS A 285 7.71 -16.60 13.57
CA LYS A 285 6.61 -17.23 14.32
C LYS A 285 5.98 -16.32 15.38
N TRP A 286 6.77 -15.44 15.99
CA TRP A 286 6.31 -14.50 17.00
C TRP A 286 5.96 -13.13 16.42
N VAL A 287 6.76 -12.66 15.49
CA VAL A 287 6.62 -11.31 14.91
C VAL A 287 5.37 -11.21 14.02
N VAL A 288 5.07 -12.26 13.25
CA VAL A 288 3.96 -12.24 12.28
C VAL A 288 2.58 -12.13 12.93
N PRO A 289 2.21 -12.90 13.95
CA PRO A 289 0.92 -12.67 14.62
C PRO A 289 0.87 -11.31 15.32
N PHE A 290 1.97 -10.91 15.95
CA PHE A 290 2.04 -9.66 16.72
C PHE A 290 1.83 -8.40 15.86
N GLN A 291 2.19 -8.43 14.57
CA GLN A 291 1.99 -7.27 13.68
C GLN A 291 0.53 -6.79 13.59
N MET A 292 -0.44 -7.65 13.88
CA MET A 292 -1.87 -7.30 13.87
C MET A 292 -2.27 -6.45 15.08
N VAL A 293 -1.56 -6.59 16.20
CA VAL A 293 -1.91 -5.93 17.47
C VAL A 293 -1.85 -4.40 17.36
N PRO A 294 -0.78 -3.78 16.83
CA PRO A 294 -0.74 -2.33 16.67
C PRO A 294 -1.87 -1.77 15.78
N PHE A 295 -2.31 -2.50 14.76
CA PHE A 295 -3.47 -2.09 13.97
C PHE A 295 -4.74 -2.02 14.81
N GLY A 296 -5.04 -3.07 15.59
CA GLY A 296 -6.21 -3.10 16.47
C GLY A 296 -6.16 -2.02 17.55
N VAL A 297 -5.02 -1.85 18.20
CA VAL A 297 -4.82 -0.79 19.21
C VAL A 297 -4.96 0.60 18.59
N GLY A 298 -4.36 0.83 17.41
CA GLY A 298 -4.49 2.09 16.68
C GLY A 298 -5.94 2.45 16.37
N PHE A 299 -6.74 1.49 15.90
CA PHE A 299 -8.18 1.68 15.66
C PHE A 299 -8.95 1.98 16.95
N LEU A 300 -8.68 1.29 18.07
CA LEU A 300 -9.33 1.59 19.36
C LEU A 300 -9.03 3.00 19.85
N ILE A 301 -7.78 3.43 19.73
CA ILE A 301 -7.39 4.79 20.14
C ILE A 301 -8.06 5.82 19.23
N LEU A 302 -8.09 5.61 17.91
CA LEU A 302 -8.76 6.50 16.98
C LEU A 302 -10.27 6.58 17.25
N ALA A 303 -10.91 5.45 17.55
CA ALA A 303 -12.32 5.40 17.91
C ALA A 303 -12.63 6.26 19.15
N GLY A 304 -11.82 6.12 20.19
CA GLY A 304 -11.99 6.84 21.46
C GLY A 304 -11.33 8.22 21.53
N ALA A 305 -10.63 8.67 20.48
CA ALA A 305 -9.95 9.96 20.52
C ALA A 305 -10.95 11.12 20.39
N ASP A 306 -10.88 12.07 21.33
CA ASP A 306 -11.64 13.33 21.27
C ASP A 306 -10.77 14.50 20.80
N THR A 307 -9.45 14.32 20.76
CA THR A 307 -8.48 15.35 20.37
C THR A 307 -7.60 14.92 19.20
N ILE A 308 -7.09 15.90 18.46
CA ILE A 308 -6.11 15.69 17.38
C ILE A 308 -4.85 14.98 17.90
N SER A 309 -4.40 15.30 19.12
CA SER A 309 -3.25 14.62 19.72
C SER A 309 -3.53 13.14 19.97
N GLY A 310 -4.73 12.80 20.45
CA GLY A 310 -5.18 11.41 20.58
C GLY A 310 -5.22 10.68 19.24
N ALA A 311 -5.74 11.35 18.20
CA ALA A 311 -5.71 10.82 16.84
C ALA A 311 -4.27 10.59 16.35
N GLY A 312 -3.34 11.49 16.68
CA GLY A 312 -1.92 11.34 16.39
C GLY A 312 -1.30 10.08 17.00
N VAL A 313 -1.62 9.81 18.27
CA VAL A 313 -1.18 8.57 18.94
C VAL A 313 -1.74 7.33 18.23
N GLY A 314 -3.05 7.33 17.92
CA GLY A 314 -3.70 6.23 17.19
C GLY A 314 -3.06 5.96 15.83
N LEU A 315 -2.82 7.02 15.04
CA LEU A 315 -2.16 6.92 13.74
C LEU A 315 -0.72 6.42 13.84
N VAL A 316 0.06 6.90 14.80
CA VAL A 316 1.45 6.43 15.02
C VAL A 316 1.45 4.94 15.36
N ILE A 317 0.58 4.48 16.25
CA ILE A 317 0.47 3.06 16.61
C ILE A 317 -0.02 2.23 15.41
N PHE A 318 -0.98 2.72 14.64
CA PHE A 318 -1.39 2.09 13.40
C PHE A 318 -0.22 1.98 12.41
N GLY A 319 0.61 3.05 12.32
CA GLY A 319 1.83 3.09 11.51
C GLY A 319 2.88 2.05 11.92
N ILE A 320 2.96 1.71 13.21
CA ILE A 320 3.79 0.59 13.70
C ILE A 320 3.38 -0.72 13.01
N GLY A 321 2.08 -1.04 13.04
CA GLY A 321 1.54 -2.22 12.37
C GLY A 321 1.84 -2.24 10.87
N GLN A 322 1.68 -1.10 10.20
CA GLN A 322 1.96 -0.95 8.78
C GLN A 322 3.44 -1.18 8.44
N GLY A 323 4.35 -0.66 9.26
CA GLY A 323 5.80 -0.89 9.11
C GLY A 323 6.19 -2.34 9.33
N MET A 324 5.54 -3.01 10.29
CA MET A 324 5.77 -4.43 10.57
C MET A 324 5.32 -5.34 9.42
N GLN A 325 4.16 -5.05 8.83
CA GLN A 325 3.49 -5.92 7.87
C GLN A 325 4.35 -6.28 6.66
N GLY A 326 4.96 -5.29 6.01
CA GLY A 326 5.73 -5.51 4.79
C GLY A 326 6.90 -6.46 4.98
N THR A 327 7.64 -6.29 6.06
CA THR A 327 8.85 -7.08 6.38
C THR A 327 8.49 -8.45 6.93
N ALA A 328 7.64 -8.51 7.97
CA ALA A 328 7.29 -9.76 8.64
C ALA A 328 6.57 -10.74 7.71
N THR A 329 5.58 -10.26 6.96
CA THR A 329 4.81 -11.10 6.03
C THR A 329 5.68 -11.62 4.87
N THR A 330 6.61 -10.80 4.37
CA THR A 330 7.54 -11.24 3.30
C THR A 330 8.48 -12.34 3.80
N ALA A 331 9.05 -12.18 4.99
CA ALA A 331 9.90 -13.18 5.62
C ALA A 331 9.13 -14.48 5.90
N PHE A 332 7.88 -14.38 6.35
CA PHE A 332 7.03 -15.53 6.60
C PHE A 332 6.84 -16.42 5.36
N TRP A 333 6.49 -15.82 4.22
CA TRP A 333 6.30 -16.61 3.00
C TRP A 333 7.56 -17.35 2.58
N ALA A 334 8.73 -16.73 2.73
CA ALA A 334 10.01 -17.36 2.40
C ALA A 334 10.35 -18.52 3.34
N VAL A 335 10.14 -18.37 4.64
CA VAL A 335 10.47 -19.39 5.66
C VAL A 335 9.52 -20.59 5.60
N PHE A 336 8.20 -20.35 5.52
CA PHE A 336 7.22 -21.43 5.59
C PHE A 336 7.01 -22.14 4.26
N TYR A 337 7.10 -21.45 3.14
CA TYR A 337 6.80 -22.04 1.82
C TYR A 337 8.01 -22.17 0.89
N GLY A 338 9.19 -21.71 1.34
CA GLY A 338 10.43 -21.76 0.56
C GLY A 338 10.54 -20.68 -0.50
N THR A 339 11.71 -20.57 -1.14
CA THR A 339 12.03 -19.44 -2.04
C THR A 339 11.82 -19.74 -3.51
N ARG A 340 11.78 -21.00 -3.94
CA ARG A 340 11.72 -21.38 -5.38
C ARG A 340 10.52 -20.81 -6.13
N HIS A 341 9.32 -20.83 -5.54
CA HIS A 341 8.09 -20.31 -6.15
C HIS A 341 7.51 -19.12 -5.37
N LEU A 342 8.37 -18.40 -4.63
CA LEU A 342 7.97 -17.29 -3.75
C LEU A 342 7.17 -16.22 -4.49
N GLY A 343 7.53 -15.92 -5.74
CA GLY A 343 6.80 -14.96 -6.57
C GLY A 343 5.34 -15.35 -6.79
N ALA A 344 5.06 -16.63 -7.12
CA ALA A 344 3.71 -17.14 -7.32
C ALA A 344 2.88 -17.18 -6.02
N ILE A 345 3.53 -17.48 -4.89
CA ILE A 345 2.93 -17.47 -3.55
C ILE A 345 2.56 -16.05 -3.15
N LYS A 346 3.49 -15.10 -3.30
CA LYS A 346 3.23 -13.67 -3.03
C LYS A 346 2.15 -13.10 -3.94
N ALA A 347 2.06 -13.53 -5.19
CA ALA A 347 1.00 -13.10 -6.09
C ALA A 347 -0.39 -13.50 -5.59
N ALA A 348 -0.56 -14.70 -5.00
CA ALA A 348 -1.82 -15.10 -4.39
C ALA A 348 -2.18 -14.23 -3.17
N ALA A 349 -1.21 -13.95 -2.30
CA ALA A 349 -1.40 -13.03 -1.17
C ALA A 349 -1.74 -11.61 -1.66
N THR A 350 -1.05 -11.12 -2.70
CA THR A 350 -1.32 -9.80 -3.28
C THR A 350 -2.72 -9.71 -3.87
N ALA A 351 -3.23 -10.76 -4.51
CA ALA A 351 -4.60 -10.77 -5.02
C ALA A 351 -5.62 -10.58 -3.88
N LEU A 352 -5.41 -11.26 -2.75
CA LEU A 352 -6.23 -11.11 -1.56
C LEU A 352 -6.13 -9.68 -0.96
N MET A 353 -4.94 -9.10 -0.95
CA MET A 353 -4.72 -7.71 -0.51
C MET A 353 -5.47 -6.71 -1.39
N VAL A 354 -5.40 -6.87 -2.71
CA VAL A 354 -6.08 -5.97 -3.66
C VAL A 354 -7.60 -6.07 -3.49
N PHE A 355 -8.12 -7.28 -3.35
CA PHE A 355 -9.53 -7.50 -3.05
C PHE A 355 -9.95 -6.78 -1.75
N GLY A 356 -9.16 -6.94 -0.66
CA GLY A 356 -9.39 -6.22 0.59
C GLY A 356 -9.43 -4.71 0.40
N SER A 357 -8.43 -4.14 -0.30
CA SER A 357 -8.35 -2.69 -0.54
C SER A 357 -9.50 -2.13 -1.39
N ALA A 358 -10.12 -2.97 -2.20
CA ALA A 358 -11.29 -2.59 -2.98
C ALA A 358 -12.56 -2.57 -2.11
N ILE A 359 -12.81 -3.62 -1.32
CA ILE A 359 -14.07 -3.78 -0.59
C ILE A 359 -14.17 -2.94 0.70
N GLY A 360 -13.04 -2.65 1.36
CA GLY A 360 -13.02 -1.93 2.63
C GLY A 360 -13.79 -0.60 2.59
N PRO A 361 -13.47 0.31 1.65
CA PRO A 361 -14.20 1.58 1.48
C PRO A 361 -15.69 1.40 1.20
N GLY A 362 -16.08 0.42 0.39
CA GLY A 362 -17.48 0.16 0.09
C GLY A 362 -18.27 -0.32 1.30
N ILE A 363 -17.73 -1.28 2.05
CA ILE A 363 -18.36 -1.81 3.27
C ILE A 363 -18.51 -0.69 4.31
N THR A 364 -17.47 0.07 4.58
CA THR A 364 -17.51 1.13 5.59
C THR A 364 -18.44 2.27 5.20
N GLY A 365 -18.48 2.66 3.92
CA GLY A 365 -19.40 3.67 3.42
C GLY A 365 -20.86 3.21 3.50
N LEU A 366 -21.15 1.94 3.21
CA LEU A 366 -22.49 1.39 3.35
C LEU A 366 -22.98 1.40 4.81
N PHE A 367 -22.11 1.08 5.76
CA PHE A 367 -22.43 1.16 7.18
C PHE A 367 -22.68 2.61 7.63
N ILE A 368 -21.95 3.58 7.07
CA ILE A 368 -22.22 5.01 7.33
C ILE A 368 -23.62 5.38 6.84
N ASP A 369 -24.02 4.96 5.64
CA ASP A 369 -25.38 5.19 5.12
C ASP A 369 -26.47 4.55 6.00
N TRP A 370 -26.16 3.47 6.71
CA TRP A 370 -27.06 2.84 7.70
C TRP A 370 -27.03 3.53 9.09
N GLY A 371 -26.31 4.63 9.22
CA GLY A 371 -26.24 5.40 10.46
C GLY A 371 -25.16 4.94 11.45
N ILE A 372 -24.27 4.03 11.05
CA ILE A 372 -23.14 3.57 11.88
C ILE A 372 -21.91 4.38 11.48
N SER A 373 -21.53 5.36 12.31
CA SER A 373 -20.38 6.24 12.02
C SER A 373 -19.08 5.45 11.89
N PHE A 374 -18.09 6.00 11.16
CA PHE A 374 -16.83 5.28 11.01
C PHE A 374 -16.07 5.08 12.33
N PRO A 375 -16.06 6.02 13.30
CA PRO A 375 -15.55 5.75 14.65
C PRO A 375 -16.19 4.55 15.34
N ASP A 376 -17.51 4.36 15.19
CA ASP A 376 -18.21 3.21 15.79
C ASP A 376 -17.80 1.88 15.12
N GLN A 377 -17.53 1.91 13.82
CA GLN A 377 -17.03 0.75 13.08
C GLN A 377 -15.59 0.37 13.47
N MET A 378 -14.79 1.33 13.95
CA MET A 378 -13.38 1.07 14.33
C MET A 378 -13.26 0.07 15.48
N VAL A 379 -14.25 0.04 16.39
CA VAL A 379 -14.24 -0.90 17.52
C VAL A 379 -14.34 -2.36 17.05
N PRO A 380 -15.36 -2.79 16.30
CA PRO A 380 -15.40 -4.15 15.76
C PRO A 380 -14.24 -4.47 14.81
N ILE A 381 -13.73 -3.49 14.04
CA ILE A 381 -12.53 -3.65 13.23
C ILE A 381 -11.30 -3.98 14.11
N SER A 382 -11.18 -3.37 15.29
CA SER A 382 -10.10 -3.68 16.23
C SER A 382 -10.16 -5.13 16.71
N PHE A 383 -11.36 -5.62 17.04
CA PHE A 383 -11.56 -7.02 17.41
C PHE A 383 -11.26 -7.99 16.26
N PHE A 384 -11.56 -7.59 15.02
CA PHE A 384 -11.11 -8.35 13.84
C PHE A 384 -9.59 -8.50 13.80
N TYR A 385 -8.83 -7.44 14.10
CA TYR A 385 -7.36 -7.50 14.14
C TYR A 385 -6.86 -8.40 15.28
N PHE A 386 -7.41 -8.30 16.48
CA PHE A 386 -7.02 -9.15 17.59
C PHE A 386 -7.37 -10.62 17.33
N GLY A 387 -8.56 -10.90 16.81
CA GLY A 387 -8.96 -12.24 16.38
C GLY A 387 -8.05 -12.78 15.28
N GLY A 388 -7.68 -11.93 14.31
CA GLY A 388 -6.72 -12.27 13.26
C GLY A 388 -5.31 -12.58 13.79
N ALA A 389 -4.84 -11.86 14.82
CA ALA A 389 -3.58 -12.14 15.51
C ALA A 389 -3.62 -13.54 16.18
N VAL A 390 -4.71 -13.85 16.88
CA VAL A 390 -4.91 -15.15 17.54
C VAL A 390 -4.97 -16.26 16.49
N LEU A 391 -5.78 -16.10 15.43
CA LEU A 391 -5.90 -17.11 14.37
C LEU A 391 -4.56 -17.36 13.68
N ALA A 392 -3.83 -16.31 13.29
CA ALA A 392 -2.51 -16.43 12.69
C ALA A 392 -1.53 -17.14 13.65
N GLY A 393 -1.55 -16.77 14.94
CA GLY A 393 -0.74 -17.39 15.97
C GLY A 393 -1.01 -18.90 16.11
N LEU A 394 -2.28 -19.29 16.20
CA LEU A 394 -2.69 -20.69 16.27
C LEU A 394 -2.27 -21.48 15.01
N GLY A 395 -2.49 -20.92 13.84
CA GLY A 395 -2.06 -21.51 12.58
C GLY A 395 -0.54 -21.73 12.53
N ILE A 396 0.23 -20.70 12.87
CA ILE A 396 1.71 -20.78 12.87
C ILE A 396 2.21 -21.79 13.91
N LEU A 397 1.69 -21.76 15.14
CA LEU A 397 2.08 -22.70 16.19
C LEU A 397 1.76 -24.16 15.83
N ARG A 398 0.65 -24.39 15.12
CA ARG A 398 0.28 -25.73 14.65
C ARG A 398 1.25 -26.27 13.60
N TYR A 399 1.63 -25.44 12.62
CA TYR A 399 2.41 -25.89 11.46
C TYR A 399 3.91 -25.55 11.53
N GLN A 400 4.39 -24.85 12.57
CA GLN A 400 5.83 -24.61 12.77
C GLN A 400 6.65 -25.91 12.96
N ARG A 401 6.01 -26.99 13.41
CA ARG A 401 6.67 -28.30 13.59
C ARG A 401 7.08 -28.95 12.26
N ASP A 402 6.46 -28.52 11.17
CA ASP A 402 6.74 -29.00 9.82
C ASP A 402 7.92 -28.24 9.16
N LEU A 403 8.50 -27.26 9.85
CA LEU A 403 9.68 -26.53 9.38
C LEU A 403 10.94 -27.39 9.49
N PRO A 404 11.88 -27.29 8.51
CA PRO A 404 13.19 -27.94 8.62
C PRO A 404 13.95 -27.43 9.85
N LEU A 405 14.72 -28.30 10.50
CA LEU A 405 15.48 -27.98 11.72
C LEU A 405 16.40 -26.76 11.57
N SER A 406 16.89 -26.49 10.36
CA SER A 406 17.67 -25.29 10.03
C SER A 406 16.90 -23.97 10.00
N ALA A 407 15.57 -24.02 9.95
CA ALA A 407 14.70 -22.85 9.90
C ALA A 407 13.99 -22.56 11.25
N SER A 408 14.18 -23.42 12.25
CA SER A 408 13.54 -23.34 13.57
C SER A 408 14.40 -22.65 14.62
N ALA A 409 15.65 -22.35 14.32
CA ALA A 409 16.58 -21.59 15.14
C ALA A 409 16.54 -20.12 14.71
#